data_9ff9bce59fe638faeadc827f0407bb58
#
_entry.id   9ff9bce59fe638faeadc827f0407bb58
#
_cell.length_a   1.000
_cell.length_b   1.000
_cell.length_c   1.000
_cell.angle_alpha   90.00
_cell.angle_beta   90.00
_cell.angle_gamma   90.00
#
_symmetry.space_group_name_H-M   'P 1'
#
loop_
_entity.id
_entity.type
_entity.pdbx_description
1 polymer ?
#
loop_
_entity_poly.entity_id
_entity_poly.type
_entity_poly.pdbx_seq_one_letter_code
_entity_poly.pdbx_strand_id
1 'polypeptide(L)'
;MTRYELHQFPDPSFPIIFHEDTGNPYSNWSGGHWHEGVELLLGLEGSIRILQDGEAVSFGPGQMAVINSGKFHIFSYHASHCRYDCLILNRDFLEAHGLPVVGLEFESLISNREPLKLFRELATEMQEKRPFYKGEVLALALQLYTCLLRFHRLPEPREASRQPETVMRAVRYLREHLADETAIEDACRDAGVSRYQICRLFRNYLDRSPVEFLNSLRCKEARTLILSGKCNVAEAARQCGIENLSYFSRLYRRYMGVLPSQEKKELPFVHHKESKSTKTTE
;
A
#
# COMPACT_ATOMS: atom_id res chain seq x y z
N MET A 1 -7.42 -18.10 2.39
CA MET A 1 -6.81 -17.37 3.53
C MET A 1 -6.69 -15.91 3.14
N THR A 2 -7.34 -15.03 3.89
CA THR A 2 -7.34 -13.58 3.63
C THR A 2 -6.09 -12.94 4.25
N ARG A 3 -5.30 -12.23 3.47
CA ARG A 3 -4.05 -11.61 3.90
C ARG A 3 -4.16 -10.09 3.84
N TYR A 4 -3.83 -9.39 4.94
CA TYR A 4 -3.65 -7.95 4.92
C TYR A 4 -2.30 -7.60 4.30
N GLU A 5 -2.30 -6.72 3.31
CA GLU A 5 -1.10 -6.18 2.71
C GLU A 5 -0.83 -4.76 3.23
N LEU A 6 0.27 -4.61 3.94
CA LEU A 6 0.73 -3.30 4.38
C LEU A 6 1.61 -2.69 3.30
N HIS A 7 1.06 -1.75 2.55
CA HIS A 7 1.84 -0.97 1.60
C HIS A 7 2.87 -0.09 2.33
N GLN A 8 4.09 -0.13 1.85
CA GLN A 8 5.15 0.78 2.32
C GLN A 8 5.34 1.86 1.26
N PHE A 9 5.21 3.10 1.68
CA PHE A 9 5.51 4.26 0.85
C PHE A 9 6.94 4.71 1.21
N PRO A 10 7.96 4.42 0.37
CA PRO A 10 9.37 4.69 0.70
C PRO A 10 9.66 6.18 0.96
N ASP A 11 8.90 7.05 0.31
CA ASP A 11 8.97 8.50 0.48
C ASP A 11 7.66 9.00 1.10
N PRO A 12 7.64 9.43 2.37
CA PRO A 12 6.43 9.96 3.01
C PRO A 12 5.84 11.19 2.30
N SER A 13 6.67 11.96 1.58
CA SER A 13 6.22 13.09 0.76
C SER A 13 5.62 12.68 -0.58
N PHE A 14 5.74 11.38 -0.94
CA PHE A 14 5.22 10.82 -2.18
C PHE A 14 4.43 9.54 -1.89
N PRO A 15 3.21 9.67 -1.35
CA PRO A 15 2.39 8.56 -0.85
C PRO A 15 1.63 7.83 -1.97
N ILE A 16 2.34 7.49 -3.04
CA ILE A 16 1.84 6.79 -4.22
C ILE A 16 2.76 5.62 -4.52
N ILE A 17 2.16 4.45 -4.81
CA ILE A 17 2.86 3.31 -5.39
C ILE A 17 2.41 3.19 -6.84
N PHE A 18 3.36 3.10 -7.75
CA PHE A 18 3.10 2.85 -9.16
C PHE A 18 4.11 1.85 -9.71
N HIS A 19 3.62 0.85 -10.39
CA HIS A 19 4.44 -0.15 -11.11
C HIS A 19 3.67 -0.75 -12.27
N GLU A 20 4.40 -1.23 -13.26
CA GLU A 20 3.86 -2.09 -14.31
C GLU A 20 4.02 -3.55 -13.88
N ASP A 21 2.95 -4.32 -13.98
CA ASP A 21 2.94 -5.74 -13.69
C ASP A 21 2.67 -6.59 -14.92
N THR A 22 3.26 -7.78 -14.91
CA THR A 22 3.01 -8.81 -15.90
C THR A 22 2.38 -10.02 -15.22
N GLY A 23 1.14 -10.31 -15.58
CA GLY A 23 0.45 -11.50 -15.10
C GLY A 23 0.79 -12.73 -15.97
N ASN A 24 1.10 -13.84 -15.30
CA ASN A 24 1.31 -15.13 -15.92
C ASN A 24 0.49 -16.18 -15.16
N PRO A 25 -0.27 -17.08 -15.83
CA PRO A 25 -1.03 -18.14 -15.16
C PRO A 25 -0.19 -19.03 -14.25
N TYR A 26 1.12 -19.06 -14.47
CA TYR A 26 2.09 -19.82 -13.68
C TYR A 26 2.77 -18.97 -12.59
N SER A 27 2.52 -17.67 -12.51
CA SER A 27 3.03 -16.86 -11.41
C SER A 27 2.31 -17.27 -10.13
N ASN A 28 3.08 -17.75 -9.15
CA ASN A 28 2.58 -18.09 -7.82
C ASN A 28 2.17 -16.83 -7.06
N TRP A 29 1.13 -16.15 -7.50
CA TRP A 29 0.45 -15.16 -6.68
C TRP A 29 -0.32 -15.91 -5.60
N SER A 30 0.36 -16.10 -4.51
CA SER A 30 -0.08 -16.87 -3.37
C SER A 30 -1.09 -16.10 -2.54
N GLY A 31 -2.36 -16.30 -2.84
CA GLY A 31 -3.46 -15.95 -1.96
C GLY A 31 -3.94 -14.50 -2.10
N GLY A 32 -5.24 -14.33 -1.97
CA GLY A 32 -5.87 -13.02 -1.96
C GLY A 32 -5.46 -12.18 -0.76
N HIS A 33 -5.56 -10.87 -0.90
CA HIS A 33 -5.20 -9.90 0.11
C HIS A 33 -6.20 -8.73 0.12
N TRP A 34 -6.04 -7.83 1.07
CA TRP A 34 -6.75 -6.57 1.16
C TRP A 34 -5.84 -5.50 1.79
N HIS A 35 -6.11 -4.25 1.50
CA HIS A 35 -5.37 -3.09 2.02
C HIS A 35 -6.29 -1.87 2.17
N GLU A 36 -5.81 -0.82 2.82
CA GLU A 36 -6.61 0.39 3.07
C GLU A 36 -6.53 1.42 1.94
N GLY A 37 -5.56 1.31 1.05
CA GLY A 37 -5.45 2.18 -0.13
C GLY A 37 -6.54 1.90 -1.16
N VAL A 38 -6.76 2.83 -2.08
CA VAL A 38 -7.51 2.59 -3.30
C VAL A 38 -6.52 2.19 -4.39
N GLU A 39 -6.74 1.04 -5.02
CA GLU A 39 -5.88 0.54 -6.08
C GLU A 39 -6.60 0.62 -7.42
N LEU A 40 -5.92 1.16 -8.41
CA LEU A 40 -6.40 1.35 -9.77
C LEU A 40 -5.51 0.58 -10.73
N LEU A 41 -6.10 -0.21 -11.62
CA LEU A 41 -5.40 -1.10 -12.53
C LEU A 41 -5.79 -0.77 -13.96
N LEU A 42 -4.85 -0.28 -14.76
CA LEU A 42 -5.09 0.02 -16.18
C LEU A 42 -4.59 -1.14 -17.04
N GLY A 43 -5.49 -1.78 -17.78
CA GLY A 43 -5.14 -2.85 -18.72
C GLY A 43 -4.34 -2.33 -19.91
N LEU A 44 -3.21 -2.97 -20.21
CA LEU A 44 -2.32 -2.69 -21.33
C LEU A 44 -2.36 -3.82 -22.38
N GLU A 45 -2.28 -5.07 -21.94
CA GLU A 45 -2.30 -6.25 -22.80
C GLU A 45 -3.05 -7.40 -22.14
N GLY A 46 -3.69 -8.23 -22.96
CA GLY A 46 -4.40 -9.43 -22.51
C GLY A 46 -5.65 -9.11 -21.69
N SER A 47 -6.13 -10.08 -20.93
CA SER A 47 -7.29 -9.94 -20.06
C SER A 47 -6.94 -10.42 -18.66
N ILE A 48 -7.25 -9.59 -17.68
CA ILE A 48 -7.04 -9.84 -16.27
C ILE A 48 -8.41 -9.99 -15.60
N ARG A 49 -8.54 -11.00 -14.74
CA ARG A 49 -9.72 -11.18 -13.91
C ARG A 49 -9.35 -10.97 -12.45
N ILE A 50 -10.15 -10.17 -11.76
CA ILE A 50 -10.05 -9.95 -10.33
C ILE A 50 -11.31 -10.50 -9.68
N LEU A 51 -11.15 -11.26 -8.63
CA LEU A 51 -12.23 -11.59 -7.70
C LEU A 51 -12.15 -10.59 -6.54
N GLN A 52 -13.11 -9.69 -6.42
CA GLN A 52 -13.19 -8.71 -5.34
C GLN A 52 -14.44 -9.00 -4.51
N ASP A 53 -14.27 -9.36 -3.22
CA ASP A 53 -15.36 -9.73 -2.31
C ASP A 53 -16.37 -10.75 -2.89
N GLY A 54 -15.89 -11.72 -3.66
CA GLY A 54 -16.69 -12.74 -4.30
C GLY A 54 -17.28 -12.35 -5.67
N GLU A 55 -17.19 -11.08 -6.07
CA GLU A 55 -17.57 -10.63 -7.41
C GLU A 55 -16.38 -10.66 -8.37
N ALA A 56 -16.61 -11.24 -9.55
CA ALA A 56 -15.59 -11.33 -10.58
C ALA A 56 -15.66 -10.12 -11.52
N VAL A 57 -14.55 -9.40 -11.63
CA VAL A 57 -14.38 -8.28 -12.57
C VAL A 57 -13.30 -8.67 -13.56
N SER A 58 -13.57 -8.53 -14.86
CA SER A 58 -12.58 -8.74 -15.91
C SER A 58 -12.31 -7.43 -16.63
N PHE A 59 -11.06 -7.11 -16.88
CA PHE A 59 -10.66 -5.92 -17.61
C PHE A 59 -9.51 -6.24 -18.59
N GLY A 60 -9.39 -5.44 -19.61
CA GLY A 60 -8.39 -5.57 -20.65
C GLY A 60 -7.88 -4.22 -21.13
N PRO A 61 -7.24 -4.16 -22.30
CA PRO A 61 -6.65 -2.93 -22.83
C PRO A 61 -7.67 -1.77 -22.90
N GLY A 62 -7.27 -0.64 -22.33
CA GLY A 62 -8.10 0.56 -22.30
C GLY A 62 -9.25 0.54 -21.30
N GLN A 63 -9.26 -0.40 -20.38
CA GLN A 63 -10.18 -0.44 -19.25
C GLN A 63 -9.42 -0.31 -17.94
N MET A 64 -10.05 0.29 -16.95
CA MET A 64 -9.48 0.44 -15.60
C MET A 64 -10.34 -0.31 -14.60
N ALA A 65 -9.74 -1.23 -13.85
CA ALA A 65 -10.39 -1.82 -12.70
C ALA A 65 -10.07 -1.02 -11.44
N VAL A 66 -11.05 -0.95 -10.53
CA VAL A 66 -10.92 -0.29 -9.22
C VAL A 66 -11.05 -1.31 -8.12
N ILE A 67 -10.02 -1.42 -7.31
CA ILE A 67 -10.04 -2.16 -6.05
C ILE A 67 -10.32 -1.16 -4.93
N ASN A 68 -11.49 -1.29 -4.35
CA ASN A 68 -11.96 -0.39 -3.30
C ASN A 68 -11.22 -0.65 -1.98
N SER A 69 -11.03 0.41 -1.20
CA SER A 69 -10.39 0.33 0.12
C SER A 69 -11.03 -0.75 1.00
N GLY A 70 -10.20 -1.57 1.62
CA GLY A 70 -10.63 -2.63 2.53
C GLY A 70 -11.26 -3.85 1.86
N LYS A 71 -11.33 -3.92 0.54
CA LYS A 71 -11.90 -5.07 -0.18
C LYS A 71 -10.88 -6.18 -0.36
N PHE A 72 -11.31 -7.40 -0.02
CA PHE A 72 -10.52 -8.60 -0.32
C PHE A 72 -10.52 -8.86 -1.82
N HIS A 73 -9.36 -9.08 -2.39
CA HIS A 73 -9.24 -9.36 -3.82
C HIS A 73 -8.16 -10.39 -4.14
N ILE A 74 -8.40 -11.10 -5.26
CA ILE A 74 -7.48 -12.09 -5.82
C ILE A 74 -7.38 -11.85 -7.32
N PHE A 75 -6.15 -11.84 -7.83
CA PHE A 75 -5.92 -11.83 -9.27
C PHE A 75 -5.98 -13.24 -9.86
N SER A 76 -6.60 -13.36 -11.02
CA SER A 76 -6.64 -14.58 -11.79
C SER A 76 -6.30 -14.26 -13.25
N TYR A 77 -5.22 -14.85 -13.74
CA TYR A 77 -4.74 -14.62 -15.09
C TYR A 77 -5.21 -15.78 -15.97
N HIS A 78 -6.02 -15.48 -16.99
CA HIS A 78 -6.54 -16.50 -17.93
C HIS A 78 -5.75 -16.53 -19.23
N ALA A 79 -5.01 -15.47 -19.55
CA ALA A 79 -4.16 -15.40 -20.73
C ALA A 79 -2.73 -15.86 -20.42
N SER A 80 -2.04 -16.36 -21.44
CA SER A 80 -0.63 -16.73 -21.34
C SER A 80 0.29 -15.54 -21.01
N HIS A 81 -0.18 -14.33 -21.28
CA HIS A 81 0.51 -13.07 -20.99
C HIS A 81 -0.51 -11.95 -20.83
N CYS A 82 -0.38 -11.16 -19.79
CA CYS A 82 -1.11 -9.92 -19.64
C CYS A 82 -0.22 -8.86 -18.98
N ARG A 83 -0.47 -7.59 -19.31
CA ARG A 83 0.24 -6.44 -18.73
C ARG A 83 -0.76 -5.41 -18.26
N TYR A 84 -0.46 -4.76 -17.15
CA TYR A 84 -1.25 -3.67 -16.59
C TYR A 84 -0.39 -2.75 -15.73
N ASP A 85 -0.77 -1.49 -15.69
CA ASP A 85 -0.24 -0.53 -14.72
C ASP A 85 -1.05 -0.61 -13.44
N CYS A 86 -0.37 -0.64 -12.30
CA CYS A 86 -0.94 -0.60 -10.97
C CYS A 86 -0.61 0.74 -10.31
N LEU A 87 -1.63 1.42 -9.80
CA LEU A 87 -1.54 2.66 -9.06
C LEU A 87 -2.24 2.50 -7.72
N ILE A 88 -1.51 2.62 -6.61
CA ILE A 88 -2.08 2.56 -5.27
C ILE A 88 -1.97 3.93 -4.63
N LEU A 89 -3.13 4.48 -4.25
CA LEU A 89 -3.26 5.76 -3.58
C LEU A 89 -3.37 5.54 -2.07
N ASN A 90 -2.49 6.19 -1.31
CA ASN A 90 -2.51 6.12 0.13
C ASN A 90 -3.79 6.78 0.67
N ARG A 91 -4.50 6.08 1.57
CA ARG A 91 -5.73 6.59 2.19
C ARG A 91 -5.50 7.88 2.96
N ASP A 92 -4.50 7.89 3.84
CA ASP A 92 -4.25 9.02 4.73
C ASP A 92 -3.88 10.29 3.93
N PHE A 93 -3.18 10.11 2.81
CA PHE A 93 -2.91 11.19 1.86
C PHE A 93 -4.19 11.76 1.25
N LEU A 94 -5.11 10.92 0.78
CA LEU A 94 -6.37 11.37 0.19
C LEU A 94 -7.23 12.10 1.24
N GLU A 95 -7.37 11.53 2.44
CA GLU A 95 -8.15 12.10 3.54
C GLU A 95 -7.55 13.44 4.03
N ALA A 96 -6.22 13.56 4.08
CA ALA A 96 -5.54 14.83 4.42
C ALA A 96 -5.82 15.96 3.41
N HIS A 97 -6.20 15.61 2.17
CA HIS A 97 -6.61 16.56 1.13
C HIS A 97 -8.14 16.74 1.04
N GLY A 98 -8.89 16.29 2.05
CA GLY A 98 -10.35 16.41 2.09
C GLY A 98 -11.09 15.46 1.16
N LEU A 99 -10.43 14.41 0.67
CA LEU A 99 -11.00 13.41 -0.21
C LEU A 99 -11.31 12.13 0.59
N PRO A 100 -12.58 11.87 0.93
CA PRO A 100 -12.94 10.74 1.79
C PRO A 100 -12.70 9.40 1.10
N VAL A 101 -12.26 8.40 1.86
CA VAL A 101 -12.03 7.03 1.40
C VAL A 101 -12.90 6.03 2.16
N VAL A 102 -13.00 6.19 3.48
CA VAL A 102 -13.72 5.24 4.32
C VAL A 102 -15.22 5.26 4.06
N GLY A 103 -15.82 4.09 3.92
CA GLY A 103 -17.27 3.95 3.72
C GLY A 103 -17.75 4.28 2.30
N LEU A 104 -16.82 4.47 1.36
CA LEU A 104 -17.14 4.71 -0.05
C LEU A 104 -16.76 3.51 -0.90
N GLU A 105 -17.52 3.32 -1.97
CA GLU A 105 -17.22 2.34 -3.01
C GLU A 105 -17.40 2.98 -4.39
N PHE A 106 -16.55 2.55 -5.30
CA PHE A 106 -16.60 2.93 -6.71
C PHE A 106 -17.02 1.75 -7.56
N GLU A 107 -17.48 2.05 -8.76
CA GLU A 107 -17.66 1.05 -9.82
C GLU A 107 -16.35 0.25 -9.99
N SER A 108 -16.45 -1.08 -10.01
CA SER A 108 -15.27 -1.94 -10.08
C SER A 108 -14.61 -1.94 -11.47
N LEU A 109 -15.32 -1.46 -12.51
CA LEU A 109 -14.79 -1.37 -13.88
C LEU A 109 -15.17 -0.01 -14.50
N ILE A 110 -14.18 0.70 -15.00
CA ILE A 110 -14.31 2.02 -15.61
C ILE A 110 -13.75 1.98 -17.03
N SER A 111 -14.56 2.48 -17.98
CA SER A 111 -14.16 2.61 -19.39
C SER A 111 -14.32 4.05 -19.90
N ASN A 112 -14.63 4.99 -19.03
CA ASN A 112 -14.85 6.39 -19.34
C ASN A 112 -13.53 7.08 -19.72
N ARG A 113 -13.59 7.97 -20.71
CA ARG A 113 -12.42 8.62 -21.30
C ARG A 113 -11.61 9.42 -20.28
N GLU A 114 -12.26 10.20 -19.41
CA GLU A 114 -11.57 11.16 -18.54
C GLU A 114 -10.72 10.47 -17.46
N PRO A 115 -11.22 9.50 -16.64
CA PRO A 115 -10.37 8.80 -15.69
C PRO A 115 -9.21 8.04 -16.36
N LEU A 116 -9.48 7.43 -17.52
CA LEU A 116 -8.44 6.71 -18.27
C LEU A 116 -7.36 7.66 -18.82
N LYS A 117 -7.72 8.87 -19.24
CA LYS A 117 -6.78 9.90 -19.66
C LYS A 117 -5.88 10.32 -18.51
N LEU A 118 -6.47 10.69 -17.37
CA LEU A 118 -5.73 11.10 -16.18
C LEU A 118 -4.75 10.01 -15.69
N PHE A 119 -5.20 8.75 -15.70
CA PHE A 119 -4.32 7.63 -15.33
C PHE A 119 -3.13 7.51 -16.29
N ARG A 120 -3.35 7.60 -17.61
CA ARG A 120 -2.26 7.49 -18.60
C ARG A 120 -1.27 8.66 -18.51
N GLU A 121 -1.75 9.87 -18.26
CA GLU A 121 -0.89 11.04 -18.03
C GLU A 121 0.00 10.82 -16.79
N LEU A 122 -0.59 10.32 -15.70
CA LEU A 122 0.14 9.96 -14.48
C LEU A 122 1.18 8.86 -14.75
N ALA A 123 0.80 7.80 -15.45
CA ALA A 123 1.70 6.70 -15.82
C ALA A 123 2.89 7.21 -16.65
N THR A 124 2.63 8.10 -17.60
CA THR A 124 3.68 8.74 -18.42
C THR A 124 4.65 9.53 -17.54
N GLU A 125 4.16 10.35 -16.61
CA GLU A 125 5.03 11.10 -15.69
C GLU A 125 5.87 10.17 -14.80
N MET A 126 5.29 9.06 -14.34
CA MET A 126 6.00 8.06 -13.54
C MET A 126 7.10 7.34 -14.32
N GLN A 127 6.92 7.15 -15.63
CA GLN A 127 7.90 6.51 -16.51
C GLN A 127 9.01 7.49 -16.95
N GLU A 128 8.64 8.68 -17.42
CA GLU A 128 9.57 9.68 -17.95
C GLU A 128 10.35 10.42 -16.86
N LYS A 129 9.76 10.59 -15.68
CA LYS A 129 10.35 11.30 -14.52
C LYS A 129 10.93 12.67 -14.90
N ARG A 130 10.14 13.46 -15.64
CA ARG A 130 10.50 14.84 -15.99
C ARG A 130 10.80 15.68 -14.74
N PRO A 131 11.51 16.79 -14.84
CA PRO A 131 11.73 17.68 -13.70
C PRO A 131 10.41 17.99 -12.97
N PHE A 132 10.40 17.83 -11.64
CA PHE A 132 9.24 18.02 -10.77
C PHE A 132 8.08 17.01 -10.96
N TYR A 133 8.32 15.87 -11.61
CA TYR A 133 7.32 14.84 -11.88
C TYR A 133 6.50 14.43 -10.65
N LYS A 134 7.09 14.39 -9.44
CA LYS A 134 6.36 14.05 -8.22
C LYS A 134 5.19 14.99 -7.96
N GLY A 135 5.39 16.29 -8.17
CA GLY A 135 4.32 17.29 -8.02
C GLY A 135 3.20 17.08 -9.03
N GLU A 136 3.54 16.82 -10.29
CA GLU A 136 2.57 16.54 -11.36
C GLU A 136 1.81 15.25 -11.08
N VAL A 137 2.50 14.19 -10.69
CA VAL A 137 1.85 12.90 -10.32
C VAL A 137 0.88 13.06 -9.16
N LEU A 138 1.23 13.83 -8.12
CA LEU A 138 0.32 14.11 -7.00
C LEU A 138 -0.93 14.89 -7.46
N ALA A 139 -0.75 15.89 -8.32
CA ALA A 139 -1.87 16.66 -8.87
C ALA A 139 -2.80 15.77 -9.71
N LEU A 140 -2.25 14.96 -10.60
CA LEU A 140 -3.01 14.01 -11.42
C LEU A 140 -3.73 12.96 -10.59
N ALA A 141 -3.09 12.45 -9.53
CA ALA A 141 -3.70 11.49 -8.61
C ALA A 141 -4.91 12.08 -7.87
N LEU A 142 -4.80 13.32 -7.38
CA LEU A 142 -5.92 14.03 -6.74
C LEU A 142 -7.05 14.32 -7.73
N GLN A 143 -6.73 14.71 -8.97
CA GLN A 143 -7.72 14.92 -10.03
C GLN A 143 -8.43 13.62 -10.40
N LEU A 144 -7.68 12.53 -10.59
CA LEU A 144 -8.21 11.21 -10.90
C LEU A 144 -9.17 10.73 -9.80
N TYR A 145 -8.73 10.80 -8.54
CA TYR A 145 -9.57 10.39 -7.42
C TYR A 145 -10.81 11.29 -7.27
N THR A 146 -10.69 12.59 -7.48
CA THR A 146 -11.84 13.52 -7.50
C THR A 146 -12.82 13.17 -8.62
N CYS A 147 -12.33 12.77 -9.80
CA CYS A 147 -13.17 12.31 -10.90
C CYS A 147 -13.94 11.04 -10.50
N LEU A 148 -13.30 10.09 -9.83
CA LEU A 148 -13.97 8.88 -9.31
C LEU A 148 -15.08 9.25 -8.31
N LEU A 149 -14.81 10.13 -7.37
CA LEU A 149 -15.79 10.59 -6.36
C LEU A 149 -17.02 11.23 -6.99
N ARG A 150 -16.85 11.99 -8.06
CA ARG A 150 -17.94 12.73 -8.71
C ARG A 150 -18.80 11.87 -9.61
N PHE A 151 -18.20 10.92 -10.32
CA PHE A 151 -18.87 10.30 -11.47
C PHE A 151 -18.96 8.77 -11.38
N HIS A 152 -18.19 8.13 -10.49
CA HIS A 152 -18.09 6.67 -10.42
C HIS A 152 -18.34 6.12 -9.03
N ARG A 153 -18.74 6.97 -8.10
CA ARG A 153 -19.10 6.54 -6.74
C ARG A 153 -20.44 5.82 -6.76
N LEU A 154 -20.51 4.67 -6.12
CA LEU A 154 -21.78 3.97 -5.89
C LEU A 154 -22.61 4.73 -4.84
N PRO A 155 -23.95 4.83 -5.02
CA PRO A 155 -24.83 5.54 -4.09
C PRO A 155 -24.84 4.91 -2.69
N GLU A 156 -24.77 3.60 -2.63
CA GLU A 156 -24.64 2.84 -1.39
C GLU A 156 -23.55 1.79 -1.55
N PRO A 157 -22.67 1.63 -0.53
CA PRO A 157 -21.69 0.55 -0.53
C PRO A 157 -22.40 -0.80 -0.53
N ARG A 158 -21.92 -1.75 -1.34
CA ARG A 158 -22.48 -3.09 -1.39
C ARG A 158 -22.29 -3.80 -0.06
N GLU A 159 -23.33 -4.49 0.43
CA GLU A 159 -23.28 -5.20 1.71
C GLU A 159 -22.34 -6.42 1.74
N ALA A 160 -21.85 -6.88 0.58
CA ALA A 160 -21.01 -8.05 0.47
C ALA A 160 -19.66 -7.86 1.18
N SER A 161 -19.44 -8.71 2.15
CA SER A 161 -18.19 -9.00 2.89
C SER A 161 -17.30 -7.79 3.27
N ARG A 162 -17.87 -6.73 3.85
CA ARG A 162 -17.05 -5.74 4.58
C ARG A 162 -16.21 -6.48 5.61
N GLN A 163 -14.90 -6.29 5.55
CA GLN A 163 -14.06 -6.62 6.70
C GLN A 163 -14.71 -5.94 7.90
N PRO A 164 -14.96 -6.63 9.02
CA PRO A 164 -15.62 -5.99 10.14
C PRO A 164 -14.92 -4.67 10.45
N GLU A 165 -15.69 -3.59 10.54
CA GLU A 165 -15.16 -2.27 10.89
C GLU A 165 -14.25 -2.34 12.12
N THR A 166 -14.58 -3.25 13.04
CA THR A 166 -13.77 -3.62 14.20
C THR A 166 -12.34 -4.01 13.86
N VAL A 167 -12.14 -4.84 12.81
CA VAL A 167 -10.79 -5.26 12.37
C VAL A 167 -10.05 -4.07 11.78
N MET A 168 -10.73 -3.29 10.94
CA MET A 168 -10.16 -2.10 10.31
C MET A 168 -9.72 -1.05 11.35
N ARG A 169 -10.57 -0.79 12.37
CA ARG A 169 -10.24 0.11 13.48
C ARG A 169 -9.03 -0.38 14.26
N ALA A 170 -9.00 -1.66 14.61
CA ALA A 170 -7.88 -2.24 15.34
C ALA A 170 -6.57 -2.21 14.52
N VAL A 171 -6.62 -2.52 13.23
CA VAL A 171 -5.46 -2.42 12.32
C VAL A 171 -4.92 -0.99 12.27
N ARG A 172 -5.81 0.00 12.10
CA ARG A 172 -5.44 1.41 12.08
C ARG A 172 -4.79 1.82 13.40
N TYR A 173 -5.44 1.53 14.53
CA TYR A 173 -4.89 1.84 15.85
C TYR A 173 -3.48 1.28 16.04
N LEU A 174 -3.28 -0.01 15.74
CA LEU A 174 -1.97 -0.66 15.85
C LEU A 174 -0.90 -0.06 14.94
N ARG A 175 -1.27 0.52 13.79
CA ARG A 175 -0.33 1.23 12.91
C ARG A 175 0.09 2.56 13.49
N GLU A 176 -0.86 3.35 13.98
CA GLU A 176 -0.63 4.68 14.55
C GLU A 176 0.13 4.61 15.88
N HIS A 177 -0.04 3.52 16.63
CA HIS A 177 0.49 3.30 17.99
C HIS A 177 1.42 2.10 18.10
N LEU A 178 2.15 1.77 17.03
CA LEU A 178 2.95 0.54 16.97
C LEU A 178 4.07 0.48 18.03
N ALA A 179 4.57 1.63 18.48
CA ALA A 179 5.63 1.72 19.47
C ALA A 179 5.14 1.52 20.92
N ASP A 180 3.84 1.70 21.16
CA ASP A 180 3.28 1.69 22.50
C ASP A 180 3.30 0.28 23.10
N GLU A 181 3.61 0.17 24.39
CA GLU A 181 3.62 -1.11 25.12
C GLU A 181 2.21 -1.73 25.16
N THR A 182 1.19 -0.91 25.35
CA THR A 182 -0.22 -1.30 25.51
C THR A 182 -1.01 -1.28 24.21
N ALA A 183 -0.34 -1.17 23.05
CA ALA A 183 -0.99 -0.99 21.75
C ALA A 183 -2.14 -1.98 21.45
N ILE A 184 -2.01 -3.25 21.87
CA ILE A 184 -3.05 -4.26 21.62
C ILE A 184 -4.26 -4.05 22.54
N GLU A 185 -4.04 -3.77 23.81
CA GLU A 185 -5.09 -3.50 24.79
C GLU A 185 -5.88 -2.24 24.41
N ASP A 186 -5.18 -1.22 23.95
CA ASP A 186 -5.78 0.04 23.53
C ASP A 186 -6.50 -0.11 22.19
N ALA A 187 -5.97 -0.89 21.25
CA ALA A 187 -6.67 -1.25 20.02
C ALA A 187 -7.97 -2.02 20.30
N CYS A 188 -7.98 -2.91 21.32
CA CYS A 188 -9.21 -3.58 21.76
C CYS A 188 -10.24 -2.57 22.29
N ARG A 189 -9.78 -1.62 23.09
CA ARG A 189 -10.62 -0.56 23.67
C ARG A 189 -11.19 0.36 22.59
N ASP A 190 -10.34 0.81 21.66
CA ASP A 190 -10.76 1.62 20.52
C ASP A 190 -11.77 0.90 19.64
N ALA A 191 -11.54 -0.38 19.32
CA ALA A 191 -12.42 -1.18 18.51
C ALA A 191 -13.69 -1.66 19.24
N GLY A 192 -13.80 -1.47 20.56
CA GLY A 192 -14.94 -1.88 21.38
C GLY A 192 -15.07 -3.39 21.53
N VAL A 193 -13.96 -4.13 21.58
CA VAL A 193 -13.96 -5.61 21.67
C VAL A 193 -13.02 -6.12 22.75
N SER A 194 -13.29 -7.35 23.24
CA SER A 194 -12.39 -8.04 24.15
C SER A 194 -11.14 -8.56 23.42
N ARG A 195 -10.08 -8.82 24.19
CA ARG A 195 -8.84 -9.44 23.67
C ARG A 195 -9.09 -10.79 22.99
N TYR A 196 -10.02 -11.57 23.50
CA TYR A 196 -10.42 -12.85 22.88
C TYR A 196 -11.08 -12.61 21.50
N GLN A 197 -12.01 -11.65 21.43
CA GLN A 197 -12.69 -11.33 20.17
C GLN A 197 -11.71 -10.81 19.11
N ILE A 198 -10.80 -9.91 19.48
CA ILE A 198 -9.82 -9.38 18.51
C ILE A 198 -8.88 -10.47 18.02
N CYS A 199 -8.42 -11.39 18.88
CA CYS A 199 -7.61 -12.54 18.46
C CYS A 199 -8.35 -13.42 17.44
N ARG A 200 -9.63 -13.71 17.67
CA ARG A 200 -10.47 -14.48 16.74
C ARG A 200 -10.67 -13.76 15.42
N LEU A 201 -10.95 -12.45 15.47
CA LEU A 201 -11.11 -11.63 14.27
C LEU A 201 -9.82 -11.57 13.46
N PHE A 202 -8.68 -11.31 14.10
CA PHE A 202 -7.38 -11.28 13.41
C PHE A 202 -7.04 -12.63 12.78
N ARG A 203 -7.30 -13.74 13.46
CA ARG A 203 -7.10 -15.08 12.87
C ARG A 203 -8.00 -15.31 11.66
N ASN A 204 -9.27 -14.91 11.73
CA ASN A 204 -10.24 -15.14 10.66
C ASN A 204 -9.96 -14.25 9.43
N TYR A 205 -9.56 -12.98 9.62
CA TYR A 205 -9.46 -12.01 8.55
C TYR A 205 -8.02 -11.70 8.10
N LEU A 206 -7.02 -11.95 8.95
CA LEU A 206 -5.62 -11.63 8.68
C LEU A 206 -4.69 -12.86 8.75
N ASP A 207 -5.23 -14.02 9.08
CA ASP A 207 -4.51 -15.29 9.28
C ASP A 207 -3.32 -15.18 10.26
N ARG A 208 -3.43 -14.28 11.21
CA ARG A 208 -2.41 -14.02 12.25
C ARG A 208 -3.02 -13.49 13.53
N SER A 209 -2.30 -13.59 14.64
CA SER A 209 -2.69 -12.93 15.89
C SER A 209 -2.41 -11.43 15.86
N PRO A 210 -3.06 -10.61 16.72
CA PRO A 210 -2.72 -9.19 16.89
C PRO A 210 -1.25 -8.96 17.22
N VAL A 211 -0.64 -9.82 18.03
CA VAL A 211 0.78 -9.74 18.38
C VAL A 211 1.67 -9.97 17.16
N GLU A 212 1.38 -11.00 16.34
CA GLU A 212 2.13 -11.27 15.12
C GLU A 212 1.97 -10.12 14.12
N PHE A 213 0.77 -9.54 14.04
CA PHE A 213 0.52 -8.38 13.21
C PHE A 213 1.32 -7.16 13.67
N LEU A 214 1.24 -6.78 14.96
CA LEU A 214 1.99 -5.67 15.54
C LEU A 214 3.51 -5.86 15.36
N ASN A 215 4.03 -7.05 15.62
CA ASN A 215 5.45 -7.34 15.42
C ASN A 215 5.87 -7.19 13.94
N SER A 216 5.00 -7.54 13.00
CA SER A 216 5.27 -7.32 11.57
C SER A 216 5.33 -5.83 11.22
N LEU A 217 4.45 -5.01 11.81
CA LEU A 217 4.47 -3.54 11.66
C LEU A 217 5.77 -2.95 12.22
N ARG A 218 6.13 -3.31 13.45
CA ARG A 218 7.36 -2.86 14.12
C ARG A 218 8.61 -3.19 13.31
N CYS A 219 8.70 -4.40 12.77
CA CYS A 219 9.84 -4.78 11.94
C CYS A 219 9.88 -4.01 10.60
N LYS A 220 8.74 -3.72 9.98
CA LYS A 220 8.67 -2.94 8.75
C LYS A 220 9.08 -1.48 8.99
N GLU A 221 8.59 -0.86 10.05
CA GLU A 221 8.98 0.51 10.41
C GLU A 221 10.46 0.60 10.75
N ALA A 222 10.96 -0.35 11.55
CA ALA A 222 12.39 -0.43 11.86
C ALA A 222 13.25 -0.58 10.59
N ARG A 223 12.78 -1.32 9.58
CA ARG A 223 13.45 -1.42 8.28
C ARG A 223 13.57 -0.06 7.60
N THR A 224 12.48 0.69 7.55
CA THR A 224 12.45 2.04 6.97
C THR A 224 13.45 2.95 7.68
N LEU A 225 13.50 2.92 9.00
CA LEU A 225 14.43 3.69 9.81
C LEU A 225 15.90 3.29 9.55
N ILE A 226 16.21 2.00 9.48
CA ILE A 226 17.56 1.48 9.21
C ILE A 226 18.01 1.88 7.79
N LEU A 227 17.17 1.66 6.78
CA LEU A 227 17.51 1.96 5.38
C LEU A 227 17.72 3.46 5.16
N SER A 228 16.93 4.31 5.80
CA SER A 228 17.10 5.78 5.73
C SER A 228 18.41 6.27 6.35
N GLY A 229 19.12 5.42 7.10
CA GLY A 229 20.37 5.79 7.77
C GLY A 229 20.21 6.78 8.93
N LYS A 230 18.98 7.14 9.32
CA LYS A 230 18.70 8.12 10.39
C LYS A 230 19.04 7.61 11.78
N CYS A 231 19.05 6.29 11.97
CA CYS A 231 19.38 5.67 13.25
C CYS A 231 20.09 4.33 13.06
N ASN A 232 20.73 3.84 14.12
CA ASN A 232 21.30 2.51 14.15
C ASN A 232 20.24 1.44 14.46
N VAL A 233 20.61 0.16 14.35
CA VAL A 233 19.70 -0.97 14.57
C VAL A 233 19.05 -0.97 15.96
N ALA A 234 19.82 -0.60 16.99
CA ALA A 234 19.32 -0.57 18.37
C ALA A 234 18.33 0.58 18.60
N GLU A 235 18.60 1.72 18.00
CA GLU A 235 17.71 2.88 18.03
C GLU A 235 16.42 2.61 17.26
N ALA A 236 16.50 2.01 16.07
CA ALA A 236 15.34 1.62 15.29
C ALA A 236 14.43 0.63 16.05
N ALA A 237 15.02 -0.37 16.71
CA ALA A 237 14.27 -1.32 17.53
C ALA A 237 13.50 -0.62 18.65
N ARG A 238 14.16 0.27 19.41
CA ARG A 238 13.54 1.02 20.51
C ARG A 238 12.45 1.98 20.02
N GLN A 239 12.70 2.72 18.94
CA GLN A 239 11.69 3.60 18.35
C GLN A 239 10.44 2.85 17.88
N CYS A 240 10.58 1.56 17.57
CA CYS A 240 9.46 0.68 17.23
C CYS A 240 8.91 -0.11 18.42
N GLY A 241 9.24 0.23 19.66
CA GLY A 241 8.72 -0.40 20.88
C GLY A 241 9.27 -1.80 21.15
N ILE A 242 10.53 -2.10 20.73
CA ILE A 242 11.20 -3.37 21.03
C ILE A 242 12.51 -3.10 21.74
N GLU A 243 12.53 -3.27 23.06
CA GLU A 243 13.71 -3.05 23.93
C GLU A 243 14.77 -4.14 23.79
N ASN A 244 14.36 -5.40 23.67
CA ASN A 244 15.27 -6.54 23.63
C ASN A 244 15.81 -6.77 22.21
N LEU A 245 17.08 -6.42 21.97
CA LEU A 245 17.72 -6.53 20.65
C LEU A 245 17.85 -7.98 20.14
N SER A 246 18.03 -8.96 21.02
CA SER A 246 18.11 -10.36 20.63
C SER A 246 16.74 -10.86 20.14
N TYR A 247 15.67 -10.43 20.82
CA TYR A 247 14.31 -10.69 20.39
C TYR A 247 13.99 -9.97 19.07
N PHE A 248 14.36 -8.69 18.96
CA PHE A 248 14.22 -7.91 17.74
C PHE A 248 14.89 -8.58 16.54
N SER A 249 16.14 -8.99 16.65
CA SER A 249 16.90 -9.61 15.56
C SER A 249 16.23 -10.91 15.06
N ARG A 250 15.67 -11.72 15.97
CA ARG A 250 14.92 -12.93 15.61
C ARG A 250 13.60 -12.60 14.89
N LEU A 251 12.85 -11.61 15.41
CA LEU A 251 11.62 -11.15 14.77
C LEU A 251 11.90 -10.56 13.39
N TYR A 252 12.87 -9.68 13.30
CA TYR A 252 13.26 -9.02 12.07
C TYR A 252 13.61 -10.04 10.97
N ARG A 253 14.47 -11.02 11.30
CA ARG A 253 14.79 -12.09 10.36
C ARG A 253 13.56 -12.90 9.94
N ARG A 254 12.63 -13.15 10.86
CA ARG A 254 11.38 -13.86 10.56
C ARG A 254 10.50 -13.12 9.58
N TYR A 255 10.39 -11.79 9.70
CA TYR A 255 9.49 -10.98 8.88
C TYR A 255 10.15 -10.37 7.65
N MET A 256 11.42 -10.04 7.69
CA MET A 256 12.17 -9.38 6.61
C MET A 256 13.08 -10.34 5.82
N GLY A 257 13.27 -11.56 6.30
CA GLY A 257 14.10 -12.59 5.65
C GLY A 257 15.61 -12.45 5.89
N VAL A 258 16.07 -11.30 6.35
CA VAL A 258 17.50 -10.97 6.61
C VAL A 258 17.68 -10.46 8.03
N LEU A 259 18.92 -10.43 8.51
CA LEU A 259 19.22 -9.76 9.79
C LEU A 259 19.22 -8.24 9.63
N PRO A 260 18.84 -7.47 10.69
CA PRO A 260 18.86 -6.00 10.61
C PRO A 260 20.23 -5.42 10.23
N SER A 261 21.30 -6.08 10.65
CA SER A 261 22.70 -5.69 10.35
C SER A 261 23.10 -5.96 8.88
N GLN A 262 22.33 -6.77 8.17
CA GLN A 262 22.58 -7.13 6.77
C GLN A 262 21.82 -6.23 5.78
N GLU A 263 20.93 -5.37 6.27
CA GLU A 263 20.27 -4.39 5.42
C GLU A 263 21.31 -3.43 4.82
N LYS A 264 21.27 -3.28 3.51
CA LYS A 264 22.11 -2.30 2.80
C LYS A 264 21.51 -0.92 3.02
N LYS A 265 22.26 -0.01 3.65
CA LYS A 265 21.86 1.39 3.75
C LYS A 265 21.76 1.98 2.35
N GLU A 266 20.66 2.61 2.01
CA GLU A 266 20.60 3.48 0.84
C GLU A 266 21.54 4.67 1.11
N LEU A 267 22.58 4.82 0.28
CA LEU A 267 23.45 5.97 0.35
C LEU A 267 22.61 7.23 0.06
N PRO A 268 22.69 8.28 0.89
CA PRO A 268 22.01 9.53 0.58
C PRO A 268 22.51 10.03 -0.79
N PHE A 269 21.58 10.48 -1.62
CA PHE A 269 21.87 11.07 -2.93
C PHE A 269 23.00 12.11 -2.77
N VAL A 270 24.17 11.79 -3.27
CA VAL A 270 25.27 12.74 -3.34
C VAL A 270 24.92 13.73 -4.45
N HIS A 271 24.54 14.96 -4.05
CA HIS A 271 24.51 16.06 -5.00
C HIS A 271 25.91 16.19 -5.63
N HIS A 272 26.06 15.78 -6.86
CA HIS A 272 27.22 16.15 -7.65
C HIS A 272 27.25 17.68 -7.72
N LYS A 273 28.17 18.29 -6.96
CA LYS A 273 28.59 19.65 -7.16
C LYS A 273 29.21 19.71 -8.58
N GLU A 274 28.57 20.45 -9.45
CA GLU A 274 29.15 20.83 -10.73
C GLU A 274 30.56 21.40 -10.50
N SER A 275 31.55 20.72 -11.05
CA SER A 275 32.91 21.22 -11.11
C SER A 275 32.89 22.46 -12.00
N LYS A 276 33.11 23.63 -11.40
CA LYS A 276 33.40 24.88 -12.13
C LYS A 276 34.60 24.63 -13.01
N SER A 277 34.36 24.58 -14.30
CA SER A 277 35.40 24.70 -15.35
C SER A 277 36.02 26.07 -15.26
N THR A 278 37.25 26.14 -14.76
CA THR A 278 38.13 27.30 -14.86
C THR A 278 38.44 27.52 -16.33
N LYS A 279 37.93 28.61 -16.88
CA LYS A 279 38.47 29.18 -18.13
C LYS A 279 39.86 29.69 -17.86
N THR A 280 40.85 29.11 -18.50
CA THR A 280 42.16 29.72 -18.67
C THR A 280 42.18 30.43 -20.02
N THR A 281 42.42 31.71 -19.94
CA THR A 281 42.72 32.61 -21.06
C THR A 281 44.09 32.29 -21.62
N GLU A 282 44.20 32.12 -22.93
CA GLU A 282 45.25 32.72 -23.77
C GLU A 282 44.73 32.75 -25.21
#